data_0dba8a47229a5a4272294d36693701be
#
_entry.id   0dba8a47229a5a4272294d36693701be
#
_cell.length_a   1.000
_cell.length_b   1.000
_cell.length_c   1.000
_cell.angle_alpha   90.00
_cell.angle_beta   90.00
_cell.angle_gamma   90.00
#
_symmetry.space_group_name_H-M   'P 1'
#
loop_
_entity.id
_entity.type
_entity.pdbx_description
1 polymer ?
#
loop_
_entity_poly.entity_id
_entity_poly.type
_entity_poly.pdbx_seq_one_letter_code
_entity_poly.pdbx_strand_id
1 'polypeptide(L)'
;TWVTAINNNAGNFYMKKDLELVVKELENLNIRDPLTELFNRRGMEKFGGRLVERARKEKLVLTVICADIDGLKPINDRWGHEAGDNAIKQTANALFYAMPSDSVCTRTGGDEFSVILCGADDSGIEGYISRVSDYLADYNSRSGLPYKVDCSCGYCSVNGGEISSMEAVTRMADENMYRLKAAKKKSR
;
A
#
# COMPACT_ATOMS: atom_id res chain seq x y z
N THR A 1 -11.98 20.83 -48.92
CA THR A 1 -12.13 22.23 -48.59
C THR A 1 -11.77 22.52 -47.16
N TRP A 2 -11.39 23.74 -46.81
CA TRP A 2 -10.98 24.16 -45.46
C TRP A 2 -12.04 23.87 -44.37
N VAL A 3 -13.31 23.95 -44.72
CA VAL A 3 -14.45 23.63 -43.82
C VAL A 3 -14.47 22.13 -43.40
N THR A 4 -14.13 21.23 -44.29
CA THR A 4 -14.07 19.80 -44.03
C THR A 4 -12.91 19.45 -43.10
N ALA A 5 -11.77 20.14 -43.24
CA ALA A 5 -10.60 19.96 -42.37
C ALA A 5 -10.85 20.50 -40.94
N ILE A 6 -11.56 21.63 -40.82
CA ILE A 6 -11.91 22.20 -39.49
C ILE A 6 -12.92 21.28 -38.78
N ASN A 7 -13.94 20.76 -39.47
CA ASN A 7 -14.91 19.83 -38.89
C ASN A 7 -14.27 18.51 -38.45
N ASN A 8 -13.34 17.97 -39.24
CA ASN A 8 -12.61 16.76 -38.87
C ASN A 8 -11.69 16.99 -37.65
N ASN A 9 -11.04 18.16 -37.56
CA ASN A 9 -10.22 18.50 -36.40
C ASN A 9 -11.05 18.71 -35.13
N ALA A 10 -12.20 19.39 -35.25
CA ALA A 10 -13.13 19.56 -34.13
C ALA A 10 -13.71 18.20 -33.67
N GLY A 11 -14.16 17.36 -34.61
CA GLY A 11 -14.65 16.01 -34.30
C GLY A 11 -13.59 15.13 -33.60
N ASN A 12 -12.36 15.14 -34.09
CA ASN A 12 -11.25 14.42 -33.48
C ASN A 12 -10.89 14.97 -32.08
N PHE A 13 -10.99 16.27 -31.85
CA PHE A 13 -10.75 16.89 -30.56
C PHE A 13 -11.81 16.49 -29.52
N TYR A 14 -13.10 16.53 -29.89
CA TYR A 14 -14.19 16.07 -29.01
C TYR A 14 -14.11 14.59 -28.71
N MET A 15 -13.86 13.75 -29.71
CA MET A 15 -13.70 12.31 -29.54
C MET A 15 -12.50 11.96 -28.64
N LYS A 16 -11.39 12.68 -28.76
CA LYS A 16 -10.22 12.51 -27.86
C LYS A 16 -10.56 12.88 -26.42
N LYS A 17 -11.29 13.98 -26.21
CA LYS A 17 -11.70 14.43 -24.88
C LYS A 17 -12.70 13.47 -24.22
N ASP A 18 -13.64 12.91 -24.99
CA ASP A 18 -14.58 11.92 -24.52
C ASP A 18 -13.86 10.60 -24.17
N LEU A 19 -12.88 10.19 -24.97
CA LEU A 19 -12.05 9.02 -24.69
C LEU A 19 -11.21 9.22 -23.42
N GLU A 20 -10.61 10.39 -23.22
CA GLU A 20 -9.88 10.73 -22.00
C GLU A 20 -10.77 10.70 -20.75
N LEU A 21 -12.03 11.14 -20.87
CA LEU A 21 -13.01 11.06 -19.78
C LEU A 21 -13.36 9.61 -19.46
N VAL A 22 -13.66 8.79 -20.47
CA VAL A 22 -13.97 7.36 -20.29
C VAL A 22 -12.79 6.60 -19.70
N VAL A 23 -11.57 6.85 -20.18
CA VAL A 23 -10.35 6.26 -19.60
C VAL A 23 -10.21 6.65 -18.14
N LYS A 24 -10.41 7.94 -17.81
CA LYS A 24 -10.35 8.42 -16.42
C LYS A 24 -11.44 7.82 -15.53
N GLU A 25 -12.64 7.58 -16.06
CA GLU A 25 -13.70 6.87 -15.33
C GLU A 25 -13.35 5.40 -15.12
N LEU A 26 -12.83 4.70 -16.13
CA LEU A 26 -12.35 3.32 -16.00
C LEU A 26 -11.20 3.21 -15.01
N GLU A 27 -10.24 4.13 -15.05
CA GLU A 27 -9.17 4.21 -14.06
C GLU A 27 -9.71 4.48 -12.65
N ASN A 28 -10.78 5.28 -12.53
CA ASN A 28 -11.46 5.54 -11.25
C ASN A 28 -12.19 4.31 -10.69
N LEU A 29 -12.60 3.38 -11.54
CA LEU A 29 -13.19 2.10 -11.14
C LEU A 29 -12.12 1.08 -10.73
N ASN A 30 -10.87 1.24 -11.17
CA ASN A 30 -9.79 0.36 -10.77
C ASN A 30 -9.30 0.71 -9.35
N ILE A 31 -9.57 -0.18 -8.42
CA ILE A 31 -9.24 -0.06 -6.98
C ILE A 31 -8.08 -0.96 -6.57
N ARG A 32 -7.44 -1.66 -7.52
CA ARG A 32 -6.34 -2.59 -7.28
C ARG A 32 -5.05 -2.07 -7.91
N ASP A 33 -3.93 -2.42 -7.29
CA ASP A 33 -2.59 -2.25 -7.86
C ASP A 33 -2.30 -3.43 -8.82
N PRO A 34 -1.91 -3.16 -10.08
CA PRO A 34 -1.77 -4.22 -11.08
C PRO A 34 -0.57 -5.16 -10.84
N LEU A 35 0.43 -4.73 -10.05
CA LEU A 35 1.60 -5.55 -9.76
C LEU A 35 1.37 -6.50 -8.59
N THR A 36 0.64 -6.05 -7.57
CA THR A 36 0.49 -6.74 -6.28
C THR A 36 -0.91 -7.28 -6.03
N GLU A 37 -1.91 -6.84 -6.78
CA GLU A 37 -3.34 -7.11 -6.58
C GLU A 37 -3.90 -6.61 -5.23
N LEU A 38 -3.10 -6.00 -4.39
CA LEU A 38 -3.57 -5.28 -3.21
C LEU A 38 -4.43 -4.07 -3.64
N PHE A 39 -5.12 -3.46 -2.71
CA PHE A 39 -5.79 -2.19 -3.00
C PHE A 39 -4.75 -1.14 -3.41
N ASN A 40 -5.14 -0.24 -4.29
CA ASN A 40 -4.41 1.00 -4.56
C ASN A 40 -4.94 2.12 -3.63
N ARG A 41 -4.42 3.34 -3.77
CA ARG A 41 -4.83 4.49 -2.95
C ARG A 41 -6.34 4.73 -2.96
N ARG A 42 -7.00 4.56 -4.11
CA ARG A 42 -8.47 4.70 -4.23
C ARG A 42 -9.22 3.59 -3.48
N GLY A 43 -8.70 2.36 -3.57
CA GLY A 43 -9.22 1.24 -2.79
C GLY A 43 -9.10 1.49 -1.30
N MET A 44 -7.97 2.03 -0.85
CA MET A 44 -7.74 2.42 0.54
C MET A 44 -8.75 3.48 1.01
N GLU A 45 -8.95 4.54 0.24
CA GLU A 45 -9.92 5.59 0.58
C GLU A 45 -11.33 5.03 0.71
N LYS A 46 -11.75 4.19 -0.25
CA LYS A 46 -13.09 3.59 -0.27
C LYS A 46 -13.33 2.59 0.87
N PHE A 47 -12.43 1.64 1.07
CA PHE A 47 -12.62 0.56 2.03
C PHE A 47 -12.06 0.90 3.41
N GLY A 48 -10.96 1.66 3.49
CA GLY A 48 -10.43 2.19 4.74
C GLY A 48 -11.41 3.15 5.41
N GLY A 49 -12.09 4.01 4.63
CA GLY A 49 -13.16 4.87 5.15
C GLY A 49 -14.28 4.07 5.86
N ARG A 50 -14.66 2.90 5.32
CA ARG A 50 -15.64 2.02 5.97
C ARG A 50 -15.15 1.46 7.30
N LEU A 51 -13.85 1.13 7.40
CA LEU A 51 -13.26 0.66 8.65
C LEU A 51 -13.21 1.78 9.70
N VAL A 52 -12.93 3.02 9.29
CA VAL A 52 -13.02 4.20 10.20
C VAL A 52 -14.42 4.37 10.73
N GLU A 53 -15.42 4.33 9.87
CA GLU A 53 -16.83 4.44 10.29
C GLU A 53 -17.25 3.31 11.24
N ARG A 54 -16.82 2.07 10.93
CA ARG A 54 -17.04 0.92 11.81
C ARG A 54 -16.36 1.12 13.17
N ALA A 55 -15.09 1.53 13.18
CA ALA A 55 -14.35 1.78 14.42
C ALA A 55 -15.03 2.83 15.30
N ARG A 56 -15.51 3.91 14.69
CA ARG A 56 -16.25 4.96 15.40
C ARG A 56 -17.57 4.45 15.99
N LYS A 57 -18.36 3.73 15.18
CA LYS A 57 -19.69 3.24 15.58
C LYS A 57 -19.61 2.17 16.67
N GLU A 58 -18.67 1.24 16.52
CA GLU A 58 -18.52 0.08 17.41
C GLU A 58 -17.50 0.33 18.54
N LYS A 59 -16.92 1.53 18.59
CA LYS A 59 -15.88 1.95 19.57
C LYS A 59 -14.68 1.01 19.60
N LEU A 60 -14.29 0.49 18.42
CA LEU A 60 -13.14 -0.36 18.25
C LEU A 60 -11.86 0.47 18.11
N VAL A 61 -10.73 -0.13 18.44
CA VAL A 61 -9.42 0.43 18.10
C VAL A 61 -9.24 0.35 16.58
N LEU A 62 -8.89 1.48 15.96
CA LEU A 62 -8.44 1.54 14.57
C LEU A 62 -6.93 1.56 14.56
N THR A 63 -6.31 0.68 13.78
CA THR A 63 -4.86 0.67 13.58
C THR A 63 -4.52 0.89 12.12
N VAL A 64 -3.54 1.75 11.88
CA VAL A 64 -2.87 1.91 10.60
C VAL A 64 -1.45 1.39 10.74
N ILE A 65 -1.03 0.51 9.84
CA ILE A 65 0.35 0.04 9.71
C ILE A 65 0.89 0.62 8.41
N CYS A 66 2.05 1.30 8.46
CA CYS A 66 2.82 1.69 7.29
C CYS A 66 4.01 0.75 7.15
N ALA A 67 4.29 0.30 5.93
CA ALA A 67 5.41 -0.55 5.62
C ALA A 67 6.15 -0.06 4.37
N ASP A 68 7.46 -0.23 4.35
CA ASP A 68 8.34 0.22 3.28
C ASP A 68 9.45 -0.82 3.07
N ILE A 69 9.74 -1.17 1.80
CA ILE A 69 10.75 -2.17 1.46
C ILE A 69 12.14 -1.64 1.77
N ASP A 70 12.90 -2.42 2.52
CA ASP A 70 14.27 -2.08 2.85
C ASP A 70 15.20 -2.33 1.66
N GLY A 71 15.76 -1.25 1.09
CA GLY A 71 16.77 -1.36 0.04
C GLY A 71 16.25 -1.74 -1.35
N LEU A 72 15.01 -1.38 -1.71
CA LEU A 72 14.49 -1.64 -3.06
C LEU A 72 15.35 -1.01 -4.15
N LYS A 73 15.84 0.23 -3.94
CA LYS A 73 16.71 0.89 -4.92
C LYS A 73 18.00 0.11 -5.20
N PRO A 74 18.81 -0.31 -4.20
CA PRO A 74 19.95 -1.21 -4.43
C PRO A 74 19.59 -2.52 -5.13
N ILE A 75 18.41 -3.11 -4.87
CA ILE A 75 17.96 -4.32 -5.56
C ILE A 75 17.77 -4.01 -7.05
N ASN A 76 17.04 -2.95 -7.39
CA ASN A 76 16.83 -2.51 -8.77
C ASN A 76 18.15 -2.20 -9.49
N ASP A 77 19.02 -1.42 -8.85
CA ASP A 77 20.28 -0.96 -9.46
C ASP A 77 21.24 -2.13 -9.75
N ARG A 78 21.23 -3.19 -8.93
CA ARG A 78 22.14 -4.32 -9.06
C ARG A 78 21.58 -5.51 -9.83
N TRP A 79 20.29 -5.79 -9.73
CA TRP A 79 19.65 -6.99 -10.30
C TRP A 79 18.48 -6.69 -11.25
N GLY A 80 18.24 -5.40 -11.53
CA GLY A 80 17.22 -4.96 -12.47
C GLY A 80 15.82 -4.84 -11.88
N HIS A 81 14.93 -4.22 -12.63
CA HIS A 81 13.56 -3.93 -12.20
C HIS A 81 12.71 -5.18 -11.93
N GLU A 82 12.97 -6.29 -12.63
CA GLU A 82 12.28 -7.56 -12.37
C GLU A 82 12.56 -8.08 -10.95
N ALA A 83 13.79 -7.89 -10.44
CA ALA A 83 14.14 -8.23 -9.07
C ALA A 83 13.41 -7.32 -8.07
N GLY A 84 13.30 -6.04 -8.38
CA GLY A 84 12.52 -5.10 -7.58
C GLY A 84 11.03 -5.42 -7.57
N ASP A 85 10.45 -5.73 -8.73
CA ASP A 85 9.06 -6.16 -8.85
C ASP A 85 8.78 -7.43 -8.04
N ASN A 86 9.73 -8.37 -8.04
CA ASN A 86 9.65 -9.57 -7.20
C ASN A 86 9.67 -9.18 -5.70
N ALA A 87 10.56 -8.28 -5.27
CA ALA A 87 10.61 -7.82 -3.89
C ALA A 87 9.28 -7.15 -3.47
N ILE A 88 8.70 -6.33 -4.35
CA ILE A 88 7.40 -5.69 -4.14
C ILE A 88 6.29 -6.75 -3.98
N LYS A 89 6.23 -7.75 -4.86
CA LYS A 89 5.24 -8.84 -4.80
C LYS A 89 5.36 -9.65 -3.52
N GLN A 90 6.59 -9.98 -3.10
CA GLN A 90 6.80 -10.77 -1.87
C GLN A 90 6.41 -9.99 -0.62
N THR A 91 6.69 -8.69 -0.56
CA THR A 91 6.23 -7.84 0.54
C THR A 91 4.71 -7.72 0.57
N ALA A 92 4.08 -7.57 -0.59
CA ALA A 92 2.61 -7.55 -0.70
C ALA A 92 1.99 -8.86 -0.20
N ASN A 93 2.54 -10.01 -0.61
CA ASN A 93 2.10 -11.33 -0.15
C ASN A 93 2.27 -11.48 1.38
N ALA A 94 3.44 -11.07 1.91
CA ALA A 94 3.70 -11.12 3.35
C ALA A 94 2.65 -10.33 4.14
N LEU A 95 2.33 -9.10 3.70
CA LEU A 95 1.29 -8.27 4.31
C LEU A 95 -0.09 -8.93 4.19
N PHE A 96 -0.45 -9.41 3.00
CA PHE A 96 -1.75 -10.03 2.76
C PHE A 96 -2.00 -11.26 3.63
N TYR A 97 -1.02 -12.17 3.74
CA TYR A 97 -1.16 -13.40 4.51
C TYR A 97 -1.01 -13.22 6.03
N ALA A 98 -0.27 -12.19 6.46
CA ALA A 98 -0.08 -11.92 7.88
C ALA A 98 -1.28 -11.24 8.54
N MET A 99 -2.06 -10.46 7.79
CA MET A 99 -3.13 -9.62 8.32
C MET A 99 -4.47 -10.35 8.39
N PRO A 100 -5.42 -9.87 9.24
CA PRO A 100 -6.79 -10.38 9.25
C PRO A 100 -7.48 -10.20 7.90
N SER A 101 -8.41 -11.09 7.58
CA SER A 101 -9.13 -11.09 6.29
C SER A 101 -10.02 -9.86 6.06
N ASP A 102 -10.43 -9.16 7.12
CA ASP A 102 -11.21 -7.92 7.06
C ASP A 102 -10.33 -6.65 7.05
N SER A 103 -9.01 -6.78 6.99
CA SER A 103 -8.08 -5.66 6.85
C SER A 103 -8.05 -5.12 5.41
N VAL A 104 -7.67 -3.86 5.27
CA VAL A 104 -7.47 -3.20 3.97
C VAL A 104 -5.98 -3.06 3.71
N CYS A 105 -5.40 -4.02 3.00
CA CYS A 105 -4.00 -4.00 2.57
C CYS A 105 -3.86 -3.24 1.26
N THR A 106 -2.97 -2.26 1.22
CA THR A 106 -2.83 -1.29 0.13
C THR A 106 -1.37 -1.10 -0.25
N ARG A 107 -1.11 -0.97 -1.55
CA ARG A 107 0.13 -0.38 -2.06
C ARG A 107 -0.13 1.10 -2.36
N THR A 108 0.54 2.00 -1.64
CA THR A 108 0.33 3.45 -1.71
C THR A 108 1.33 4.16 -2.61
N GLY A 109 2.48 3.55 -2.85
CA GLY A 109 3.56 4.09 -3.67
C GLY A 109 4.46 3.00 -4.24
N GLY A 110 5.64 3.35 -4.73
CA GLY A 110 6.59 2.42 -5.35
C GLY A 110 6.97 1.26 -4.42
N ASP A 111 7.51 1.56 -3.26
CA ASP A 111 7.96 0.64 -2.20
C ASP A 111 7.12 0.75 -0.91
N GLU A 112 6.07 1.58 -0.92
CA GLU A 112 5.27 1.91 0.25
C GLU A 112 3.94 1.14 0.27
N PHE A 113 3.60 0.64 1.45
CA PHE A 113 2.35 -0.07 1.72
C PHE A 113 1.68 0.50 2.96
N SER A 114 0.36 0.35 3.02
CA SER A 114 -0.44 0.67 4.21
C SER A 114 -1.46 -0.43 4.46
N VAL A 115 -1.68 -0.74 5.74
CA VAL A 115 -2.74 -1.64 6.17
C VAL A 115 -3.62 -0.93 7.18
N ILE A 116 -4.93 -1.02 7.00
CA ILE A 116 -5.93 -0.51 7.93
C ILE A 116 -6.71 -1.68 8.48
N LEU A 117 -6.83 -1.77 9.80
CA LEU A 117 -7.59 -2.81 10.49
C LEU A 117 -8.25 -2.28 11.77
N CYS A 118 -9.22 -3.04 12.29
CA CYS A 118 -9.96 -2.70 13.50
C CYS A 118 -9.94 -3.85 14.51
N GLY A 119 -9.99 -3.51 15.80
CA GLY A 119 -10.28 -4.44 16.88
C GLY A 119 -9.09 -5.26 17.38
N ALA A 120 -7.87 -4.98 16.92
CA ALA A 120 -6.67 -5.59 17.48
C ALA A 120 -6.05 -4.69 18.55
N ASP A 121 -5.52 -5.27 19.61
CA ASP A 121 -4.64 -4.61 20.58
C ASP A 121 -3.18 -4.59 20.06
N ASP A 122 -2.31 -3.87 20.79
CA ASP A 122 -0.90 -3.73 20.39
C ASP A 122 -0.17 -5.07 20.29
N SER A 123 -0.47 -6.03 21.16
CA SER A 123 0.10 -7.39 21.12
C SER A 123 -0.31 -8.13 19.84
N GLY A 124 -1.57 -8.00 19.43
CA GLY A 124 -2.06 -8.53 18.17
C GLY A 124 -1.37 -7.90 16.95
N ILE A 125 -1.16 -6.56 16.99
CA ILE A 125 -0.47 -5.84 15.91
C ILE A 125 1.00 -6.29 15.81
N GLU A 126 1.71 -6.38 16.92
CA GLU A 126 3.09 -6.88 16.93
C GLU A 126 3.18 -8.32 16.41
N GLY A 127 2.20 -9.16 16.74
CA GLY A 127 2.08 -10.51 16.20
C GLY A 127 1.87 -10.52 14.67
N TYR A 128 1.10 -9.58 14.12
CA TYR A 128 0.92 -9.45 12.68
C TYR A 128 2.23 -9.01 11.99
N ILE A 129 2.92 -8.02 12.55
CA ILE A 129 4.20 -7.53 12.03
C ILE A 129 5.28 -8.64 12.10
N SER A 130 5.31 -9.44 13.18
CA SER A 130 6.21 -10.59 13.28
C SER A 130 5.96 -11.59 12.16
N ARG A 131 4.69 -11.93 11.85
CA ARG A 131 4.36 -12.84 10.76
C ARG A 131 4.81 -12.32 9.37
N VAL A 132 4.77 -11.00 9.16
CA VAL A 132 5.34 -10.40 7.93
C VAL A 132 6.84 -10.70 7.84
N SER A 133 7.57 -10.47 8.92
CA SER A 133 9.02 -10.74 8.99
C SER A 133 9.33 -12.23 8.82
N ASP A 134 8.55 -13.11 9.44
CA ASP A 134 8.71 -14.57 9.35
C ASP A 134 8.46 -15.06 7.92
N TYR A 135 7.43 -14.53 7.24
CA TYR A 135 7.16 -14.85 5.83
C TYR A 135 8.35 -14.47 4.94
N LEU A 136 8.88 -13.27 5.10
CA LEU A 136 10.00 -12.79 4.29
C LEU A 136 11.29 -13.56 4.60
N ALA A 137 11.54 -13.91 5.86
CA ALA A 137 12.68 -14.72 6.25
C ALA A 137 12.62 -16.12 5.64
N ASP A 138 11.46 -16.76 5.68
CA ASP A 138 11.22 -18.07 5.07
C ASP A 138 11.38 -18.00 3.54
N TYR A 139 10.79 -17.00 2.88
CA TYR A 139 11.00 -16.73 1.46
C TYR A 139 12.49 -16.60 1.11
N ASN A 140 13.23 -15.74 1.83
CA ASN A 140 14.65 -15.52 1.61
C ASN A 140 15.49 -16.79 1.79
N SER A 141 15.10 -17.68 2.70
CA SER A 141 15.82 -18.95 2.93
C SER A 141 15.66 -19.95 1.79
N ARG A 142 14.52 -19.92 1.10
CA ARG A 142 14.14 -20.88 0.04
C ARG A 142 14.36 -20.37 -1.37
N SER A 143 14.40 -19.06 -1.56
CA SER A 143 14.42 -18.46 -2.90
C SER A 143 15.73 -18.68 -3.68
N GLY A 144 16.85 -18.87 -2.98
CA GLY A 144 18.18 -18.96 -3.62
C GLY A 144 18.63 -17.67 -4.33
N LEU A 145 17.92 -16.56 -4.12
CA LEU A 145 18.21 -15.28 -4.78
C LEU A 145 19.46 -14.62 -4.15
N PRO A 146 20.22 -13.85 -4.95
CA PRO A 146 21.45 -13.18 -4.49
C PRO A 146 21.16 -11.93 -3.63
N TYR A 147 19.89 -11.61 -3.39
CA TYR A 147 19.43 -10.51 -2.54
C TYR A 147 18.37 -11.01 -1.55
N LYS A 148 18.17 -10.23 -0.50
CA LYS A 148 17.12 -10.49 0.50
C LYS A 148 16.03 -9.46 0.39
N VAL A 149 14.79 -9.88 0.55
CA VAL A 149 13.61 -9.01 0.68
C VAL A 149 13.35 -8.80 2.16
N ASP A 150 13.28 -7.56 2.59
CA ASP A 150 12.95 -7.17 3.95
C ASP A 150 12.12 -5.88 3.91
N CYS A 151 11.33 -5.63 4.93
CA CYS A 151 10.58 -4.39 5.06
C CYS A 151 10.62 -3.86 6.49
N SER A 152 10.41 -2.57 6.62
CA SER A 152 10.24 -1.89 7.91
C SER A 152 8.77 -1.55 8.07
N CYS A 153 8.17 -1.94 9.21
CA CYS A 153 6.78 -1.67 9.54
C CYS A 153 6.70 -0.78 10.78
N GLY A 154 5.84 0.25 10.74
CA GLY A 154 5.46 1.04 11.90
C GLY A 154 3.95 1.17 11.97
N TYR A 155 3.39 1.36 13.15
CA TYR A 155 1.95 1.45 13.32
C TYR A 155 1.54 2.56 14.30
N CYS A 156 0.27 2.95 14.19
CA CYS A 156 -0.41 3.81 15.13
C CYS A 156 -1.82 3.26 15.36
N SER A 157 -2.18 3.11 16.63
CA SER A 157 -3.51 2.67 17.07
C SER A 157 -4.24 3.82 17.78
N VAL A 158 -5.51 4.00 17.45
CA VAL A 158 -6.37 5.07 18.01
C VAL A 158 -7.74 4.50 18.36
N ASN A 159 -8.29 4.86 19.52
CA ASN A 159 -9.66 4.50 19.86
C ASN A 159 -10.67 5.12 18.89
N GLY A 160 -11.68 4.38 18.51
CA GLY A 160 -12.65 4.80 17.50
C GLY A 160 -13.30 6.15 17.79
N GLY A 161 -13.52 6.50 19.07
CA GLY A 161 -14.05 7.80 19.49
C GLY A 161 -13.05 8.97 19.38
N GLU A 162 -11.77 8.70 19.24
CA GLU A 162 -10.67 9.69 19.21
C GLU A 162 -10.09 9.92 17.81
N ILE A 163 -10.62 9.23 16.80
CA ILE A 163 -10.14 9.36 15.41
C ILE A 163 -10.45 10.78 14.92
N SER A 164 -9.42 11.62 14.82
CA SER A 164 -9.52 12.96 14.25
C SER A 164 -9.63 12.92 12.72
N SER A 165 -8.64 12.30 12.07
CA SER A 165 -8.63 12.02 10.64
C SER A 165 -7.76 10.79 10.33
N MET A 166 -8.03 10.14 9.19
CA MET A 166 -7.21 9.02 8.71
C MET A 166 -5.78 9.47 8.42
N GLU A 167 -5.62 10.68 7.85
CA GLU A 167 -4.31 11.26 7.51
C GLU A 167 -3.45 11.44 8.75
N ALA A 168 -4.03 11.87 9.87
CA ALA A 168 -3.30 12.03 11.13
C ALA A 168 -2.78 10.69 11.66
N VAL A 169 -3.63 9.65 11.67
CA VAL A 169 -3.25 8.30 12.12
C VAL A 169 -2.17 7.70 11.20
N THR A 170 -2.34 7.85 9.87
CA THR A 170 -1.37 7.37 8.88
C THR A 170 -0.01 8.06 9.06
N ARG A 171 0.00 9.38 9.26
CA ARG A 171 1.25 10.12 9.50
C ARG A 171 1.99 9.63 10.74
N MET A 172 1.29 9.37 11.84
CA MET A 172 1.90 8.84 13.06
C MET A 172 2.48 7.42 12.84
N ALA A 173 1.80 6.58 12.10
CA ALA A 173 2.29 5.25 11.73
C ALA A 173 3.55 5.35 10.85
N ASP A 174 3.57 6.26 9.88
CA ASP A 174 4.70 6.52 9.01
C ASP A 174 5.92 7.05 9.79
N GLU A 175 5.73 8.01 10.70
CA GLU A 175 6.78 8.50 11.58
C GLU A 175 7.39 7.37 12.43
N ASN A 176 6.58 6.45 12.94
CA ASN A 176 7.04 5.29 13.69
C ASN A 176 7.84 4.31 12.81
N MET A 177 7.35 4.04 11.59
CA MET A 177 8.05 3.23 10.59
C MET A 177 9.43 3.83 10.26
N TYR A 178 9.48 5.13 10.01
CA TYR A 178 10.73 5.82 9.68
C TYR A 178 11.77 5.73 10.81
N ARG A 179 11.34 5.87 12.08
CA ARG A 179 12.22 5.69 13.25
C ARG A 179 12.82 4.28 13.30
N LEU A 180 11.98 3.25 13.08
CA LEU A 180 12.44 1.86 13.06
C LEU A 180 13.40 1.59 11.90
N LYS A 181 13.09 2.11 10.70
CA LYS A 181 13.95 2.00 9.51
C LYS A 181 15.32 2.68 9.74
N ALA A 182 15.33 3.84 10.38
CA ALA A 182 16.57 4.54 10.75
C ALA A 182 17.41 3.76 11.77
N ALA A 183 16.78 3.11 12.76
CA ALA A 183 17.45 2.25 13.73
C ALA A 183 18.07 1.01 13.07
N LYS A 184 17.34 0.33 12.16
CA LYS A 184 17.87 -0.80 11.37
C LYS A 184 19.11 -0.42 10.56
N LYS A 185 19.14 0.79 9.96
CA LYS A 185 20.31 1.26 9.18
C LYS A 185 21.57 1.49 10.02
N LYS A 186 21.42 1.84 11.30
CA LYS A 186 22.57 2.06 12.21
C LYS A 186 23.14 0.76 12.75
N SER A 187 22.40 -0.36 12.70
CA SER A 187 22.80 -1.67 13.22
C SER A 187 23.39 -2.60 12.14
N ARG A 188 23.40 -2.16 10.88
CA ARG A 188 24.03 -2.84 9.72
C ARG A 188 25.35 -2.20 9.36
#